data_c9574cce6ad9c6127fa32dcb38c88e3b
#
_entry.id   c9574cce6ad9c6127fa32dcb38c88e3b
#
_cell.length_a   1.000
_cell.length_b   1.000
_cell.length_c   1.000
_cell.angle_alpha   90.00
_cell.angle_beta   90.00
_cell.angle_gamma   90.00
#
_symmetry.space_group_name_H-M   'P 1'
#
loop_
_entity.id
_entity.type
_entity.pdbx_description
1 polymer ?
#
loop_
_entity_poly.entity_id
_entity_poly.type
_entity_poly.pdbx_seq_one_letter_code
_entity_poly.pdbx_strand_id
1 'polypeptide(L)'
;SKTSNLASYRAGTISGDEELVQELLLVRKHSGLIVPGPIQAAMVAALGDDMHEEMQRSTYAMRRVELMKALPEAGFTIDDSDAGLYLWCRREAMSSREILDWLADRGVLAAPGHFYGPAGANHVRISLTATDERIAEAAKRLVS
;
A
#
# COMPACT_ATOMS: atom_id res chain seq x y z
N SER A 1 -1.04 0.50 11.58
CA SER A 1 0.10 0.92 10.72
C SER A 1 -0.33 1.72 9.49
N LYS A 2 -1.37 1.27 8.78
CA LYS A 2 -1.75 1.90 7.50
C LYS A 2 -2.75 3.03 7.70
N THR A 3 -3.74 2.84 8.52
CA THR A 3 -4.76 3.81 8.90
C THR A 3 -4.16 5.12 9.40
N SER A 4 -3.18 5.02 10.30
CA SER A 4 -2.50 6.17 10.92
C SER A 4 -1.18 6.57 10.24
N ASN A 5 -0.84 6.03 9.07
CA ASN A 5 0.44 6.26 8.39
C ASN A 5 1.69 6.00 9.26
N LEU A 6 1.59 5.09 10.22
CA LEU A 6 2.63 4.73 11.20
C LEU A 6 3.26 3.36 10.92
N ALA A 7 3.56 3.08 9.66
CA ALA A 7 4.05 1.77 9.24
C ALA A 7 5.42 1.40 9.85
N SER A 8 6.28 2.40 10.13
CA SER A 8 7.60 2.22 10.74
C SER A 8 7.56 1.75 12.19
N TYR A 9 6.48 2.00 12.91
CA TYR A 9 6.30 1.54 14.28
C TYR A 9 6.14 0.02 14.43
N ARG A 10 5.84 -0.68 13.34
CA ARG A 10 5.72 -2.16 13.29
C ARG A 10 4.74 -2.71 14.33
N ALA A 11 3.63 -2.02 14.57
CA ALA A 11 2.60 -2.38 15.52
C ALA A 11 1.28 -2.74 14.83
N GLY A 12 0.53 -3.62 15.44
CA GLY A 12 -0.81 -4.04 15.03
C GLY A 12 -1.49 -4.75 16.20
N THR A 13 -2.79 -5.01 16.07
CA THR A 13 -3.60 -5.74 17.04
C THR A 13 -4.11 -7.03 16.46
N ILE A 14 -4.29 -8.02 17.32
CA ILE A 14 -4.99 -9.26 17.03
C ILE A 14 -6.11 -9.36 18.05
N SER A 15 -7.34 -9.55 17.59
CA SER A 15 -8.52 -9.77 18.42
C SER A 15 -9.32 -10.95 17.86
N GLY A 16 -9.98 -11.70 18.72
CA GLY A 16 -10.74 -12.87 18.32
C GLY A 16 -11.09 -13.77 19.50
N ASP A 17 -11.19 -15.05 19.26
CA ASP A 17 -11.40 -16.06 20.27
C ASP A 17 -10.35 -15.98 21.39
N GLU A 18 -10.80 -16.05 22.66
CA GLU A 18 -9.93 -15.84 23.81
C GLU A 18 -8.82 -16.89 23.90
N GLU A 19 -9.15 -18.17 23.69
CA GLU A 19 -8.21 -19.29 23.81
C GLU A 19 -7.12 -19.17 22.72
N LEU A 20 -7.50 -18.90 21.48
CA LEU A 20 -6.56 -18.69 20.37
C LEU A 20 -5.66 -17.46 20.57
N VAL A 21 -6.21 -16.37 21.09
CA VAL A 21 -5.41 -15.15 21.38
C VAL A 21 -4.40 -15.41 22.49
N GLN A 22 -4.77 -16.17 23.53
CA GLN A 22 -3.85 -16.55 24.61
C GLN A 22 -2.73 -17.47 24.12
N GLU A 23 -3.03 -18.47 23.30
CA GLU A 23 -1.99 -19.33 22.69
C GLU A 23 -1.02 -18.53 21.83
N LEU A 24 -1.53 -17.64 20.97
CA LEU A 24 -0.69 -16.74 20.17
C LEU A 24 0.17 -15.82 21.04
N LEU A 25 -0.35 -15.31 22.16
CA LEU A 25 0.40 -14.48 23.10
C LEU A 25 1.56 -15.24 23.70
N LEU A 26 1.38 -16.50 24.09
CA LEU A 26 2.46 -17.35 24.63
C LEU A 26 3.56 -17.55 23.60
N VAL A 27 3.24 -17.87 22.35
CA VAL A 27 4.21 -18.01 21.28
C VAL A 27 4.98 -16.69 21.05
N ARG A 28 4.28 -15.58 20.95
CA ARG A 28 4.88 -14.25 20.73
C ARG A 28 5.81 -13.84 21.87
N LYS A 29 5.40 -14.07 23.12
CA LYS A 29 6.18 -13.74 24.31
C LYS A 29 7.54 -14.43 24.30
N HIS A 30 7.60 -15.69 23.91
CA HIS A 30 8.83 -16.46 23.88
C HIS A 30 9.64 -16.29 22.58
N SER A 31 9.03 -15.79 21.52
CA SER A 31 9.69 -15.51 20.23
C SER A 31 10.27 -14.10 20.13
N GLY A 32 10.21 -13.28 21.18
CA GLY A 32 10.69 -11.91 21.15
C GLY A 32 9.85 -10.95 20.28
N LEU A 33 8.62 -11.32 19.94
CA LEU A 33 7.71 -10.53 19.09
C LEU A 33 6.81 -9.57 19.89
N ILE A 34 7.34 -9.02 20.98
CA ILE A 34 6.62 -8.09 21.85
C ILE A 34 6.86 -6.66 21.37
N VAL A 35 5.78 -5.91 21.19
CA VAL A 35 5.85 -4.49 20.83
C VAL A 35 6.32 -3.68 22.06
N PRO A 36 7.36 -2.83 21.95
CA PRO A 36 7.83 -2.00 23.06
C PRO A 36 6.75 -1.06 23.61
N GLY A 37 6.78 -0.80 24.93
CA GLY A 37 5.81 0.04 25.62
C GLY A 37 5.58 1.42 24.99
N PRO A 38 6.62 2.19 24.61
CA PRO A 38 6.44 3.48 23.92
C PRO A 38 5.68 3.37 22.61
N ILE A 39 5.87 2.29 21.85
CA ILE A 39 5.13 2.04 20.61
C ILE A 39 3.66 1.71 20.90
N GLN A 40 3.39 0.95 21.97
CA GLN A 40 2.01 0.69 22.41
C GLN A 40 1.29 1.98 22.81
N ALA A 41 1.96 2.87 23.55
CA ALA A 41 1.40 4.18 23.94
C ALA A 41 1.09 5.04 22.70
N ALA A 42 2.00 5.10 21.73
CA ALA A 42 1.77 5.80 20.47
C ALA A 42 0.57 5.21 19.70
N MET A 43 0.41 3.89 19.73
CA MET A 43 -0.70 3.20 19.09
C MET A 43 -2.04 3.53 19.75
N VAL A 44 -2.08 3.59 21.09
CA VAL A 44 -3.28 4.00 21.84
C VAL A 44 -3.67 5.43 21.48
N ALA A 45 -2.71 6.36 21.45
CA ALA A 45 -2.96 7.75 21.06
C ALA A 45 -3.51 7.85 19.63
N ALA A 46 -2.93 7.10 18.69
CA ALA A 46 -3.39 7.08 17.30
C ALA A 46 -4.80 6.48 17.14
N LEU A 47 -5.15 5.45 17.92
CA LEU A 47 -6.50 4.86 17.91
C LEU A 47 -7.56 5.74 18.58
N GLY A 48 -7.16 6.73 19.36
CA GLY A 48 -8.05 7.70 20.01
C GLY A 48 -8.26 9.00 19.21
N ASP A 49 -7.71 9.11 18.01
CA ASP A 49 -7.80 10.29 17.15
C ASP A 49 -8.28 9.90 15.73
N ASP A 50 -9.55 10.12 15.46
CA ASP A 50 -10.14 9.82 14.15
C ASP A 50 -9.80 10.90 13.09
N MET A 51 -9.44 12.11 13.52
CA MET A 51 -9.22 13.23 12.61
C MET A 51 -8.00 13.00 11.72
N HIS A 52 -6.90 12.49 12.26
CA HIS A 52 -5.70 12.21 11.45
C HIS A 52 -5.92 11.08 10.45
N GLU A 53 -6.77 10.10 10.80
CA GLU A 53 -7.17 9.03 9.89
C GLU A 53 -7.96 9.58 8.69
N GLU A 54 -8.95 10.44 8.97
CA GLU A 54 -9.77 11.08 7.93
C GLU A 54 -8.91 11.92 6.97
N MET A 55 -8.00 12.72 7.50
CA MET A 55 -7.05 13.50 6.71
C MET A 55 -6.16 12.62 5.83
N GLN A 56 -5.62 11.54 6.38
CA GLN A 56 -4.76 10.62 5.64
C GLN A 56 -5.56 9.86 4.56
N ARG A 57 -6.78 9.45 4.86
CA ARG A 57 -7.69 8.82 3.91
C ARG A 57 -8.00 9.75 2.73
N SER A 58 -8.29 11.01 3.02
CA SER A 58 -8.53 12.04 1.99
C SER A 58 -7.31 12.26 1.10
N THR A 59 -6.11 12.29 1.67
CA THR A 59 -4.85 12.39 0.91
C THR A 59 -4.69 11.22 -0.06
N TYR A 60 -4.91 9.99 0.40
CA TYR A 60 -4.83 8.82 -0.49
C TYR A 60 -5.92 8.80 -1.55
N ALA A 61 -7.13 9.28 -1.24
CA ALA A 61 -8.21 9.39 -2.21
C ALA A 61 -7.86 10.34 -3.36
N MET A 62 -7.28 11.51 -3.06
CA MET A 62 -6.82 12.46 -4.09
C MET A 62 -5.74 11.87 -4.99
N ARG A 63 -4.71 11.24 -4.42
CA ARG A 63 -3.64 10.57 -5.17
C ARG A 63 -4.18 9.44 -6.05
N ARG A 64 -5.15 8.71 -5.54
CA ARG A 64 -5.84 7.65 -6.29
C ARG A 64 -6.53 8.21 -7.52
N VAL A 65 -7.33 9.25 -7.38
CA VAL A 65 -8.05 9.89 -8.50
C VAL A 65 -7.08 10.32 -9.59
N GLU A 66 -5.95 10.90 -9.24
CA GLU A 66 -4.94 11.35 -10.19
C GLU A 66 -4.33 10.19 -11.00
N LEU A 67 -3.89 9.11 -10.33
CA LEU A 67 -3.32 7.97 -11.01
C LEU A 67 -4.38 7.12 -11.75
N MET A 68 -5.60 7.03 -11.24
CA MET A 68 -6.70 6.36 -11.93
C MET A 68 -7.11 7.06 -13.24
N LYS A 69 -6.77 8.35 -13.39
CA LYS A 69 -6.92 9.06 -14.65
C LYS A 69 -5.73 8.79 -15.59
N ALA A 70 -4.50 8.96 -15.10
CA ALA A 70 -3.30 8.89 -15.93
C ALA A 70 -2.99 7.46 -16.43
N LEU A 71 -3.20 6.43 -15.62
CA LEU A 71 -2.88 5.06 -15.97
C LEU A 71 -3.67 4.52 -17.18
N PRO A 72 -5.00 4.67 -17.26
CA PRO A 72 -5.76 4.28 -18.46
C PRO A 72 -5.33 5.06 -19.71
N GLU A 73 -5.05 6.35 -19.60
CA GLU A 73 -4.51 7.17 -20.70
C GLU A 73 -3.17 6.62 -21.22
N ALA A 74 -2.36 6.02 -20.32
CA ALA A 74 -1.11 5.35 -20.65
C ALA A 74 -1.28 3.88 -21.11
N GLY A 75 -2.51 3.42 -21.32
CA GLY A 75 -2.82 2.07 -21.79
C GLY A 75 -2.82 0.99 -20.72
N PHE A 76 -2.98 1.36 -19.44
CA PHE A 76 -3.13 0.40 -18.35
C PHE A 76 -4.60 0.07 -18.08
N THR A 77 -4.84 -1.16 -17.70
CA THR A 77 -6.07 -1.58 -17.01
C THR A 77 -5.78 -1.63 -15.51
N ILE A 78 -6.67 -1.05 -14.70
CA ILE A 78 -6.62 -1.13 -13.25
C ILE A 78 -7.69 -2.14 -12.83
N ASP A 79 -7.26 -3.21 -12.16
CA ASP A 79 -8.16 -4.24 -11.68
C ASP A 79 -8.55 -3.93 -10.22
N ASP A 80 -9.85 -3.92 -9.92
CA ASP A 80 -10.48 -3.81 -8.59
C ASP A 80 -9.74 -2.89 -7.59
N SER A 81 -9.98 -1.59 -7.65
CA SER A 81 -9.28 -0.63 -6.79
C SER A 81 -10.22 0.38 -6.12
N ASP A 82 -11.13 -0.11 -5.28
CA ASP A 82 -12.09 0.73 -4.55
C ASP A 82 -11.45 1.50 -3.40
N ALA A 83 -10.42 0.90 -2.74
CA ALA A 83 -9.79 1.48 -1.57
C ALA A 83 -8.32 1.02 -1.40
N GLY A 84 -7.71 1.41 -0.26
CA GLY A 84 -6.36 1.00 0.12
C GLY A 84 -5.25 1.86 -0.48
N LEU A 85 -4.02 1.36 -0.40
CA LEU A 85 -2.79 2.11 -0.67
C LEU A 85 -2.17 1.80 -2.03
N TYR A 86 -2.77 0.92 -2.80
CA TYR A 86 -2.18 0.38 -4.01
C TYR A 86 -3.19 0.37 -5.16
N LEU A 87 -2.66 0.46 -6.38
CA LEU A 87 -3.35 0.15 -7.61
C LEU A 87 -2.73 -1.13 -8.18
N TRP A 88 -3.57 -2.09 -8.53
CA TRP A 88 -3.18 -3.33 -9.19
C TRP A 88 -3.42 -3.20 -10.68
N CYS A 89 -2.35 -3.13 -11.45
CA CYS A 89 -2.40 -2.68 -12.83
C CYS A 89 -1.75 -3.70 -13.76
N ARG A 90 -2.33 -3.84 -14.94
CA ARG A 90 -1.75 -4.61 -16.05
C ARG A 90 -1.77 -3.79 -17.33
N ARG A 91 -0.98 -4.22 -18.31
CA ARG A 91 -0.98 -3.65 -19.64
C ARG A 91 -1.11 -4.80 -20.65
N GLU A 92 -1.94 -4.62 -21.67
CA GLU A 92 -2.21 -5.67 -22.64
C GLU A 92 -0.93 -6.16 -23.30
N ALA A 93 -0.83 -7.48 -23.49
CA ALA A 93 0.30 -8.18 -24.10
C ALA A 93 1.67 -7.96 -23.44
N MET A 94 1.73 -7.44 -22.21
CA MET A 94 2.98 -7.24 -21.47
C MET A 94 3.03 -8.10 -20.20
N SER A 95 4.19 -8.69 -19.95
CA SER A 95 4.51 -9.31 -18.67
C SER A 95 4.79 -8.25 -17.59
N SER A 96 4.74 -8.66 -16.32
CA SER A 96 5.14 -7.82 -15.18
C SER A 96 6.52 -7.18 -15.38
N ARG A 97 7.47 -7.91 -15.95
CA ARG A 97 8.83 -7.41 -16.19
C ARG A 97 8.85 -6.31 -17.24
N GLU A 98 8.20 -6.52 -18.38
CA GLU A 98 8.13 -5.52 -19.46
C GLU A 98 7.43 -4.25 -19.00
N ILE A 99 6.38 -4.38 -18.17
CA ILE A 99 5.71 -3.22 -17.56
C ILE A 99 6.65 -2.45 -16.64
N LEU A 100 7.45 -3.16 -15.82
CA LEU A 100 8.42 -2.51 -14.93
C LEU A 100 9.51 -1.77 -15.71
N ASP A 101 10.03 -2.35 -16.76
CA ASP A 101 11.03 -1.71 -17.62
C ASP A 101 10.43 -0.47 -18.31
N TRP A 102 9.20 -0.55 -18.83
CA TRP A 102 8.46 0.58 -19.38
C TRP A 102 8.23 1.73 -18.38
N LEU A 103 7.90 1.40 -17.13
CA LEU A 103 7.74 2.38 -16.05
C LEU A 103 9.08 2.98 -15.63
N ALA A 104 10.13 2.16 -15.54
CA ALA A 104 11.47 2.60 -15.16
C ALA A 104 12.06 3.61 -16.17
N ASP A 105 11.84 3.41 -17.46
CA ASP A 105 12.24 4.36 -18.51
C ASP A 105 11.60 5.75 -18.32
N ARG A 106 10.47 5.81 -17.61
CA ARG A 106 9.76 7.05 -17.25
C ARG A 106 10.07 7.54 -15.83
N GLY A 107 11.02 6.88 -15.15
CA GLY A 107 11.39 7.18 -13.77
C GLY A 107 10.33 6.85 -12.75
N VAL A 108 9.44 5.90 -13.04
CA VAL A 108 8.38 5.41 -12.15
C VAL A 108 8.74 4.02 -11.65
N LEU A 109 8.83 3.85 -10.32
CA LEU A 109 9.09 2.57 -9.69
C LEU A 109 7.80 1.92 -9.21
N ALA A 110 7.62 0.63 -9.52
CA ALA A 110 6.50 -0.19 -9.07
C ALA A 110 6.99 -1.54 -8.54
N ALA A 111 6.14 -2.25 -7.84
CA ALA A 111 6.45 -3.60 -7.39
C ALA A 111 5.97 -4.64 -8.42
N PRO A 112 6.78 -5.67 -8.72
CA PRO A 112 6.41 -6.71 -9.66
C PRO A 112 5.27 -7.57 -9.13
N GLY A 113 4.28 -7.82 -9.98
CA GLY A 113 3.11 -8.61 -9.61
C GLY A 113 3.42 -10.08 -9.33
N HIS A 114 4.42 -10.66 -10.01
CA HIS A 114 4.81 -12.05 -9.77
C HIS A 114 5.31 -12.32 -8.34
N PHE A 115 5.68 -11.31 -7.54
CA PHE A 115 5.96 -11.46 -6.11
C PHE A 115 4.74 -11.90 -5.30
N TYR A 116 3.55 -11.76 -5.85
CA TYR A 116 2.26 -12.10 -5.22
C TYR A 116 1.68 -13.41 -5.77
N GLY A 117 2.46 -14.16 -6.53
CA GLY A 117 2.11 -15.45 -7.09
C GLY A 117 1.88 -15.44 -8.61
N PRO A 118 1.63 -16.63 -9.20
CA PRO A 118 1.51 -16.79 -10.66
C PRO A 118 0.43 -15.92 -11.30
N ALA A 119 -0.69 -15.67 -10.61
CA ALA A 119 -1.75 -14.80 -11.11
C ALA A 119 -1.31 -13.34 -11.34
N GLY A 120 -0.23 -12.91 -10.68
CA GLY A 120 0.36 -11.59 -10.85
C GLY A 120 1.40 -11.47 -11.97
N ALA A 121 1.61 -12.50 -12.79
CA ALA A 121 2.66 -12.53 -13.80
C ALA A 121 2.60 -11.38 -14.82
N ASN A 122 1.40 -10.84 -15.08
CA ASN A 122 1.16 -9.76 -16.04
C ASN A 122 0.77 -8.44 -15.33
N HIS A 123 1.00 -8.33 -14.01
CA HIS A 123 0.61 -7.18 -13.21
C HIS A 123 1.80 -6.48 -12.57
N VAL A 124 1.57 -5.24 -12.19
CA VAL A 124 2.42 -4.47 -11.30
C VAL A 124 1.57 -3.83 -10.20
N ARG A 125 2.16 -3.62 -9.03
CA ARG A 125 1.52 -2.91 -7.93
C ARG A 125 2.11 -1.51 -7.82
N ILE A 126 1.27 -0.50 -8.06
CA ILE A 126 1.63 0.91 -7.92
C ILE A 126 1.17 1.40 -6.55
N SER A 127 2.03 2.14 -5.86
CA SER A 127 1.79 2.65 -4.51
C SER A 127 1.35 4.11 -4.52
N LEU A 128 0.39 4.45 -3.65
CA LEU A 128 -0.09 5.81 -3.41
C LEU A 128 0.68 6.52 -2.26
N THR A 129 1.74 5.92 -1.74
CA THR A 129 2.44 6.38 -0.53
C THR A 129 3.54 7.41 -0.79
N ALA A 130 3.82 7.75 -2.05
CA ALA A 130 4.71 8.86 -2.40
C ALA A 130 4.07 10.21 -2.06
N THR A 131 4.85 11.30 -2.07
CA THR A 131 4.31 12.65 -1.85
C THR A 131 3.40 13.08 -3.01
N ASP A 132 2.56 14.11 -2.78
CA ASP A 132 1.62 14.60 -3.79
C ASP A 132 2.34 15.08 -5.05
N GLU A 133 3.47 15.78 -4.90
CA GLU A 133 4.30 16.26 -6.01
C GLU A 133 4.86 15.10 -6.85
N ARG A 134 5.27 13.99 -6.18
CA ARG A 134 5.79 12.82 -6.87
C ARG A 134 4.68 12.04 -7.60
N ILE A 135 3.48 11.99 -7.03
CA ILE A 135 2.32 11.39 -7.70
C ILE A 135 1.94 12.20 -8.94
N ALA A 136 1.86 13.53 -8.81
CA ALA A 136 1.57 14.43 -9.92
C ALA A 136 2.61 14.33 -11.04
N GLU A 137 3.89 14.28 -10.66
CA GLU A 137 4.96 14.12 -11.63
C GLU A 137 4.94 12.75 -12.32
N ALA A 138 4.65 11.67 -11.59
CA ALA A 138 4.48 10.36 -12.17
C ALA A 138 3.30 10.32 -13.15
N ALA A 139 2.16 10.92 -12.79
CA ALA A 139 1.00 11.02 -13.67
C ALA A 139 1.35 11.72 -15.00
N LYS A 140 2.09 12.82 -14.96
CA LYS A 140 2.55 13.53 -16.18
C LYS A 140 3.44 12.65 -17.06
N ARG A 141 4.42 11.94 -16.44
CA ARG A 141 5.36 11.07 -17.17
C ARG A 141 4.71 9.84 -17.78
N LEU A 142 3.61 9.38 -17.21
CA LEU A 142 2.87 8.24 -17.75
C LEU A 142 2.21 8.57 -19.08
N VAL A 143 1.76 9.81 -19.28
CA VAL A 143 1.00 10.24 -20.47
C VAL A 143 1.85 11.04 -21.48
N SER A 144 3.14 11.28 -21.17
CA SER A 144 4.10 11.88 -22.09
C SER A 144 4.76 10.79 -22.96
#